data_0acfb83bec72eba159c9a11b4f787e27
#
_entry.id   0acfb83bec72eba159c9a11b4f787e27
#
_cell.length_a   1.000
_cell.length_b   1.000
_cell.length_c   1.000
_cell.angle_alpha   90.00
_cell.angle_beta   90.00
_cell.angle_gamma   90.00
#
_symmetry.space_group_name_H-M   'P 1'
#
loop_
_entity.id
_entity.type
_entity.pdbx_description
1 polymer ?
#
loop_
_entity_poly.entity_id
_entity_poly.type
_entity_poly.pdbx_seq_one_letter_code
_entity_poly.pdbx_strand_id
1 'polypeptide(L)'
;PTFERFILQKDDFNHELDIKTHPRYTYDSLTRTFSCIQLLIQTLSNTRKDSFKFIPVVQNTYVQQKVKQLYNHIKLSQLEASFISEIYSLFDAIERRNNKNVLHYYLQGYEEPMYTRQQISLIEDIKQSELFELEMNQLIDLLDEIEDESNYPILSHTIILPQLLNQTFLSYQKLLHGMNMNEIAEHQNVKINTIEDHILEIFIKGYQNDYNTYVNQKQIDQFIQYYDHHIGLRLR
;
A
#
# COMPACT_ATOMS: atom_id res chain seq x y z
N PRO A 1 -13.93 -7.08 35.20
CA PRO A 1 -13.91 -6.05 34.14
C PRO A 1 -13.13 -6.51 32.90
N THR A 2 -12.11 -7.35 33.06
CA THR A 2 -11.22 -7.79 31.95
C THR A 2 -11.84 -8.90 31.09
N PHE A 3 -12.65 -9.78 31.67
CA PHE A 3 -13.22 -10.94 31.00
C PHE A 3 -14.46 -10.55 30.14
N GLU A 4 -15.30 -9.66 30.64
CA GLU A 4 -16.43 -9.11 29.86
C GLU A 4 -15.96 -8.30 28.65
N ARG A 5 -14.85 -7.54 28.78
CA ARG A 5 -14.22 -6.86 27.62
C ARG A 5 -13.73 -7.84 26.56
N PHE A 6 -13.22 -9.00 26.97
CA PHE A 6 -12.74 -10.03 26.04
C PHE A 6 -13.89 -10.73 25.31
N ILE A 7 -15.04 -10.91 25.97
CA ILE A 7 -16.23 -11.52 25.35
C ILE A 7 -16.87 -10.53 24.37
N LEU A 8 -16.98 -9.26 24.71
CA LEU A 8 -17.51 -8.22 23.81
C LEU A 8 -16.66 -8.07 22.52
N GLN A 9 -15.33 -8.23 22.63
CA GLN A 9 -14.46 -8.27 21.46
C GLN A 9 -14.68 -9.50 20.56
N LYS A 10 -15.18 -10.60 21.10
CA LYS A 10 -15.42 -11.84 20.34
C LYS A 10 -16.70 -11.78 19.50
N ASP A 11 -17.72 -11.05 19.94
CA ASP A 11 -18.96 -10.85 19.18
C ASP A 11 -18.78 -9.88 18.00
N ASP A 12 -17.79 -8.99 18.05
CA ASP A 12 -17.46 -8.10 16.93
C ASP A 12 -16.79 -8.84 15.73
N PHE A 13 -16.23 -10.03 15.94
CA PHE A 13 -15.59 -10.83 14.88
C PHE A 13 -16.55 -11.68 14.03
N ASN A 14 -17.84 -11.69 14.32
CA ASN A 14 -18.86 -12.41 13.52
C ASN A 14 -19.41 -11.59 12.35
N HIS A 15 -18.91 -10.37 12.15
CA HIS A 15 -19.25 -9.58 10.97
C HIS A 15 -18.34 -9.99 9.81
N GLU A 16 -18.93 -10.41 8.69
CA GLU A 16 -18.20 -10.64 7.45
C GLU A 16 -17.73 -9.28 6.93
N LEU A 17 -16.42 -9.07 6.89
CA LEU A 17 -15.84 -7.81 6.46
C LEU A 17 -15.94 -7.66 4.94
N ASP A 18 -16.54 -6.57 4.48
CA ASP A 18 -16.61 -6.20 3.05
C ASP A 18 -15.41 -5.33 2.67
N ILE A 19 -14.24 -5.96 2.64
CA ILE A 19 -13.00 -5.30 2.25
C ILE A 19 -12.78 -5.49 0.75
N LYS A 20 -12.66 -4.37 0.02
CA LYS A 20 -12.27 -4.36 -1.39
C LYS A 20 -10.95 -5.10 -1.58
N THR A 21 -10.75 -5.69 -2.74
CA THR A 21 -9.46 -6.24 -3.16
C THR A 21 -8.83 -5.33 -4.20
N HIS A 22 -7.51 -5.13 -4.12
CA HIS A 22 -6.78 -4.39 -5.12
C HIS A 22 -6.02 -5.37 -6.03
N PRO A 23 -6.10 -5.25 -7.37
CA PRO A 23 -5.47 -6.21 -8.29
C PRO A 23 -3.94 -6.18 -8.22
N ARG A 24 -3.34 -5.07 -7.81
CA ARG A 24 -1.90 -4.83 -7.81
C ARG A 24 -1.28 -4.81 -6.41
N TYR A 25 -1.97 -4.23 -5.42
CA TYR A 25 -1.38 -3.95 -4.12
C TYR A 25 -1.79 -4.96 -3.06
N THR A 26 -0.80 -5.45 -2.32
CA THR A 26 -1.00 -6.31 -1.15
C THR A 26 -1.25 -5.46 0.11
N TYR A 27 -1.75 -6.08 1.17
CA TYR A 27 -1.87 -5.45 2.50
C TYR A 27 -0.57 -4.78 2.97
N ASP A 28 0.59 -5.42 2.72
CA ASP A 28 1.90 -4.87 3.06
C ASP A 28 2.20 -3.58 2.28
N SER A 29 1.83 -3.51 1.00
CA SER A 29 1.96 -2.29 0.19
C SER A 29 1.08 -1.16 0.71
N LEU A 30 -0.19 -1.46 1.02
CA LEU A 30 -1.15 -0.48 1.54
C LEU A 30 -0.62 0.15 2.84
N THR A 31 -0.29 -0.68 3.81
CA THR A 31 0.12 -0.23 5.15
C THR A 31 1.47 0.48 5.16
N ARG A 32 2.45 0.01 4.37
CA ARG A 32 3.77 0.65 4.30
C ARG A 32 3.73 1.96 3.53
N THR A 33 2.94 2.05 2.46
CA THR A 33 2.77 3.30 1.73
C THR A 33 2.13 4.36 2.62
N PHE A 34 1.05 4.01 3.32
CA PHE A 34 0.45 4.94 4.27
C PHE A 34 1.41 5.34 5.40
N SER A 35 2.18 4.39 5.94
CA SER A 35 3.23 4.67 6.92
C SER A 35 4.30 5.62 6.38
N CYS A 36 4.63 5.53 5.09
CA CYS A 36 5.55 6.47 4.45
C CYS A 36 4.96 7.89 4.42
N ILE A 37 3.69 8.03 4.06
CA ILE A 37 2.98 9.33 4.06
C ILE A 37 2.91 9.90 5.48
N GLN A 38 2.50 9.11 6.49
CA GLN A 38 2.43 9.53 7.89
C GLN A 38 3.77 10.08 8.38
N LEU A 39 4.85 9.34 8.17
CA LEU A 39 6.18 9.76 8.64
C LEU A 39 6.71 10.96 7.86
N LEU A 40 6.41 11.07 6.56
CA LEU A 40 6.80 12.23 5.76
C LEU A 40 6.07 13.50 6.24
N ILE A 41 4.78 13.44 6.52
CA ILE A 41 3.99 14.53 7.10
C ILE A 41 4.55 14.92 8.46
N GLN A 42 4.79 13.95 9.36
CA GLN A 42 5.39 14.21 10.67
C GLN A 42 6.74 14.93 10.53
N THR A 43 7.61 14.44 9.64
CA THR A 43 8.94 14.99 9.41
C THR A 43 8.88 16.44 8.92
N LEU A 44 8.06 16.71 7.91
CA LEU A 44 7.91 18.06 7.34
C LEU A 44 7.28 19.02 8.35
N SER A 45 6.26 18.58 9.08
CA SER A 45 5.58 19.40 10.12
C SER A 45 6.55 19.81 11.23
N ASN A 46 7.35 18.86 11.74
CA ASN A 46 8.32 19.15 12.80
C ASN A 46 9.45 20.05 12.30
N THR A 47 10.01 19.76 11.13
CA THR A 47 11.16 20.55 10.62
C THR A 47 10.77 21.97 10.20
N ARG A 48 9.51 22.24 9.84
CA ARG A 48 9.00 23.61 9.62
C ARG A 48 8.96 24.45 10.90
N LYS A 49 8.96 23.79 12.08
CA LYS A 49 8.99 24.41 13.42
C LYS A 49 10.37 24.29 14.07
N ASP A 50 11.42 24.04 13.27
CA ASP A 50 12.80 23.85 13.74
C ASP A 50 12.96 22.72 14.78
N SER A 51 12.01 21.81 14.85
CA SER A 51 12.05 20.63 15.72
C SER A 51 12.66 19.44 14.98
N PHE A 52 13.95 19.20 15.21
CA PHE A 52 14.68 18.11 14.56
C PHE A 52 14.80 16.84 15.43
N LYS A 53 14.33 16.89 16.66
CA LYS A 53 14.36 15.76 17.60
C LYS A 53 12.93 15.37 17.96
N PHE A 54 12.40 14.38 17.26
CA PHE A 54 11.09 13.80 17.54
C PHE A 54 11.17 12.27 17.45
N ILE A 55 10.23 11.58 18.08
CA ILE A 55 10.10 10.13 17.98
C ILE A 55 9.30 9.82 16.71
N PRO A 56 9.88 9.08 15.74
CA PRO A 56 9.18 8.72 14.52
C PRO A 56 7.94 7.87 14.83
N VAL A 57 6.79 8.21 14.23
CA VAL A 57 5.55 7.41 14.33
C VAL A 57 5.69 6.02 13.71
N VAL A 58 6.69 5.84 12.84
CA VAL A 58 6.97 4.58 12.14
C VAL A 58 8.37 4.10 12.47
N GLN A 59 8.46 2.86 12.99
CA GLN A 59 9.74 2.25 13.38
C GLN A 59 10.39 1.39 12.27
N ASN A 60 9.71 1.19 11.14
CA ASN A 60 10.23 0.41 10.02
C ASN A 60 11.40 1.15 9.35
N THR A 61 12.60 0.57 9.40
CA THR A 61 13.83 1.18 8.88
C THR A 61 13.80 1.44 7.37
N TYR A 62 13.15 0.58 6.60
CA TYR A 62 12.99 0.77 5.15
C TYR A 62 12.11 1.98 4.85
N VAL A 63 10.99 2.14 5.55
CA VAL A 63 10.12 3.31 5.45
C VAL A 63 10.88 4.58 5.85
N GLN A 64 11.63 4.55 6.95
CA GLN A 64 12.43 5.70 7.39
C GLN A 64 13.48 6.12 6.35
N GLN A 65 14.14 5.16 5.70
CA GLN A 65 15.11 5.45 4.63
C GLN A 65 14.42 6.07 3.41
N LYS A 66 13.28 5.54 3.00
CA LYS A 66 12.47 6.09 1.91
C LYS A 66 12.03 7.52 2.20
N VAL A 67 11.50 7.77 3.41
CA VAL A 67 11.09 9.11 3.86
C VAL A 67 12.26 10.09 3.86
N LYS A 68 13.46 9.66 4.32
CA LYS A 68 14.66 10.51 4.29
C LYS A 68 15.02 10.93 2.86
N GLN A 69 14.91 10.03 1.90
CA GLN A 69 15.17 10.34 0.48
C GLN A 69 14.14 11.35 -0.07
N LEU A 70 12.85 11.09 0.16
CA LEU A 70 11.77 11.96 -0.28
C LEU A 70 11.83 13.33 0.38
N TYR A 71 12.08 13.39 1.68
CA TYR A 71 12.26 14.64 2.42
C TYR A 71 13.38 15.50 1.82
N ASN A 72 14.54 14.90 1.57
CA ASN A 72 15.67 15.60 0.95
C ASN A 72 15.31 16.11 -0.45
N HIS A 73 14.60 15.31 -1.25
CA HIS A 73 14.15 15.73 -2.57
C HIS A 73 13.19 16.93 -2.48
N ILE A 74 12.17 16.85 -1.62
CA ILE A 74 11.18 17.92 -1.40
C ILE A 74 11.87 19.22 -0.97
N LYS A 75 12.84 19.13 -0.05
CA LYS A 75 13.57 20.31 0.45
C LYS A 75 14.45 20.92 -0.62
N LEU A 76 15.28 20.12 -1.30
CA LEU A 76 16.19 20.60 -2.35
C LEU A 76 15.45 21.19 -3.55
N SER A 77 14.31 20.62 -3.91
CA SER A 77 13.49 21.07 -5.04
C SER A 77 12.41 22.08 -4.64
N GLN A 78 12.34 22.50 -3.38
CA GLN A 78 11.36 23.46 -2.84
C GLN A 78 9.88 23.05 -3.07
N LEU A 79 9.57 21.76 -2.97
CA LEU A 79 8.26 21.16 -3.29
C LEU A 79 7.31 21.07 -2.09
N GLU A 80 7.59 21.72 -0.96
CA GLU A 80 6.76 21.59 0.26
C GLU A 80 5.30 22.05 0.05
N ALA A 81 5.10 23.16 -0.67
CA ALA A 81 3.76 23.66 -0.96
C ALA A 81 2.98 22.71 -1.88
N SER A 82 3.64 22.13 -2.89
CA SER A 82 3.07 21.16 -3.80
C SER A 82 2.70 19.86 -3.04
N PHE A 83 3.59 19.36 -2.18
CA PHE A 83 3.30 18.21 -1.32
C PHE A 83 2.06 18.42 -0.45
N ILE A 84 1.95 19.59 0.19
CA ILE A 84 0.78 19.93 1.02
C ILE A 84 -0.49 19.96 0.16
N SER A 85 -0.43 20.54 -1.03
CA SER A 85 -1.56 20.58 -1.98
C SER A 85 -1.99 19.17 -2.38
N GLU A 86 -1.04 18.28 -2.69
CA GLU A 86 -1.33 16.88 -3.03
C GLU A 86 -2.00 16.15 -1.85
N ILE A 87 -1.54 16.35 -0.60
CA ILE A 87 -2.17 15.75 0.59
C ILE A 87 -3.62 16.19 0.75
N TYR A 88 -3.91 17.49 0.59
CA TYR A 88 -5.30 17.96 0.66
C TYR A 88 -6.16 17.37 -0.47
N SER A 89 -5.66 17.38 -1.70
CA SER A 89 -6.36 16.81 -2.86
C SER A 89 -6.65 15.32 -2.66
N LEU A 90 -5.69 14.57 -2.13
CA LEU A 90 -5.83 13.14 -1.84
C LEU A 90 -6.92 12.88 -0.80
N PHE A 91 -6.90 13.61 0.31
CA PHE A 91 -7.89 13.40 1.37
C PHE A 91 -9.28 13.84 0.96
N ASP A 92 -9.42 14.92 0.19
CA ASP A 92 -10.68 15.32 -0.42
C ASP A 92 -11.22 14.26 -1.40
N ALA A 93 -10.34 13.61 -2.17
CA ALA A 93 -10.73 12.52 -3.07
C ALA A 93 -11.24 11.30 -2.30
N ILE A 94 -10.55 10.89 -1.22
CA ILE A 94 -10.97 9.79 -0.35
C ILE A 94 -12.31 10.11 0.32
N GLU A 95 -12.47 11.32 0.84
CA GLU A 95 -13.73 11.74 1.47
C GLU A 95 -14.89 11.72 0.49
N ARG A 96 -14.71 12.21 -0.73
CA ARG A 96 -15.74 12.18 -1.78
C ARG A 96 -16.14 10.76 -2.17
N ARG A 97 -15.21 9.80 -2.20
CA ARG A 97 -15.51 8.40 -2.53
C ARG A 97 -16.24 7.66 -1.42
N ASN A 98 -15.92 7.96 -0.17
CA ASN A 98 -16.40 7.21 1.00
C ASN A 98 -17.41 7.99 1.86
N ASN A 99 -17.78 9.23 1.48
CA ASN A 99 -18.56 10.17 2.28
C ASN A 99 -17.95 10.51 3.66
N LYS A 100 -16.71 10.06 3.90
CA LYS A 100 -16.00 10.17 5.17
C LYS A 100 -14.52 9.84 4.92
N ASN A 101 -13.63 10.49 5.66
CA ASN A 101 -12.20 10.16 5.65
C ASN A 101 -11.73 9.93 7.09
N VAL A 102 -11.32 8.69 7.42
CA VAL A 102 -10.79 8.36 8.76
C VAL A 102 -9.27 8.31 8.79
N LEU A 103 -8.60 8.30 7.64
CA LEU A 103 -7.14 8.20 7.58
C LEU A 103 -6.45 9.44 8.15
N HIS A 104 -7.08 10.61 8.09
CA HIS A 104 -6.49 11.84 8.64
C HIS A 104 -6.26 11.76 10.16
N TYR A 105 -7.07 10.99 10.90
CA TYR A 105 -6.89 10.82 12.35
C TYR A 105 -5.57 10.12 12.72
N TYR A 106 -4.99 9.37 11.79
CA TYR A 106 -3.71 8.69 11.99
C TYR A 106 -2.50 9.54 11.63
N LEU A 107 -2.71 10.81 11.24
CA LEU A 107 -1.61 11.72 10.96
C LEU A 107 -1.14 12.39 12.24
N GLN A 108 0.16 12.58 12.33
CA GLN A 108 0.79 13.31 13.43
C GLN A 108 1.53 14.52 12.89
N GLY A 109 1.18 15.70 13.40
CA GLY A 109 1.91 16.94 13.18
C GLY A 109 2.82 17.30 14.37
N TYR A 110 3.35 18.51 14.34
CA TYR A 110 4.15 19.05 15.45
C TYR A 110 3.31 19.28 16.72
N GLU A 111 2.11 19.84 16.56
CA GLU A 111 1.17 20.17 17.64
C GLU A 111 -0.02 19.21 17.71
N GLU A 112 -0.23 18.40 16.67
CA GLU A 112 -1.39 17.52 16.53
C GLU A 112 -0.97 16.06 16.73
N PRO A 113 -1.38 15.43 17.84
CA PRO A 113 -1.13 14.00 18.06
C PRO A 113 -2.06 13.15 17.18
N MET A 114 -1.57 11.98 16.77
CA MET A 114 -2.43 10.98 16.12
C MET A 114 -3.41 10.37 17.14
N TYR A 115 -4.57 9.93 16.64
CA TYR A 115 -5.58 9.24 17.43
C TYR A 115 -5.37 7.73 17.40
N THR A 116 -5.76 7.06 18.48
CA THR A 116 -5.85 5.60 18.53
C THR A 116 -7.14 5.12 17.85
N ARG A 117 -7.15 3.90 17.32
CA ARG A 117 -8.35 3.30 16.72
C ARG A 117 -9.57 3.37 17.65
N GLN A 118 -9.37 3.17 18.96
CA GLN A 118 -10.46 3.28 19.94
C GLN A 118 -11.03 4.70 20.03
N GLN A 119 -10.18 5.72 20.00
CA GLN A 119 -10.63 7.13 20.00
C GLN A 119 -11.38 7.46 18.71
N ILE A 120 -10.89 7.03 17.56
CA ILE A 120 -11.55 7.24 16.27
C ILE A 120 -12.93 6.57 16.25
N SER A 121 -13.02 5.32 16.71
CA SER A 121 -14.27 4.57 16.83
C SER A 121 -15.32 5.33 17.68
N LEU A 122 -14.87 5.97 18.78
CA LEU A 122 -15.73 6.79 19.62
C LEU A 122 -16.13 8.13 18.97
N ILE A 123 -15.20 8.80 18.29
CA ILE A 123 -15.44 10.09 17.62
C ILE A 123 -16.43 9.90 16.46
N GLU A 124 -16.27 8.84 15.70
CA GLU A 124 -17.05 8.56 14.49
C GLU A 124 -18.35 7.79 14.79
N ASP A 125 -18.56 7.35 16.04
CA ASP A 125 -19.68 6.54 16.49
C ASP A 125 -19.86 5.27 15.63
N ILE A 126 -18.76 4.55 15.37
CA ILE A 126 -18.72 3.30 14.61
C ILE A 126 -18.00 2.21 15.38
N LYS A 127 -18.35 0.94 15.12
CA LYS A 127 -17.66 -0.19 15.73
C LYS A 127 -16.23 -0.31 15.22
N GLN A 128 -15.35 -0.94 16.02
CA GLN A 128 -13.95 -1.13 15.61
C GLN A 128 -13.78 -2.02 14.38
N SER A 129 -14.70 -2.99 14.17
CA SER A 129 -14.73 -3.82 12.96
C SER A 129 -15.09 -3.00 11.71
N GLU A 130 -16.12 -2.16 11.81
CA GLU A 130 -16.53 -1.23 10.74
C GLU A 130 -15.43 -0.19 10.45
N LEU A 131 -14.76 0.31 11.50
CA LEU A 131 -13.62 1.21 11.33
C LEU A 131 -12.47 0.52 10.57
N PHE A 132 -12.15 -0.74 10.91
CA PHE A 132 -11.11 -1.49 10.23
C PHE A 132 -11.43 -1.71 8.75
N GLU A 133 -12.67 -2.07 8.43
CA GLU A 133 -13.16 -2.22 7.05
C GLU A 133 -13.02 -0.90 6.27
N LEU A 134 -13.49 0.20 6.87
CA LEU A 134 -13.40 1.54 6.29
C LEU A 134 -11.94 1.97 6.07
N GLU A 135 -11.06 1.76 7.05
CA GLU A 135 -9.62 2.01 6.93
C GLU A 135 -9.01 1.27 5.74
N MET A 136 -9.28 -0.04 5.63
CA MET A 136 -8.74 -0.85 4.56
C MET A 136 -9.22 -0.40 3.19
N ASN A 137 -10.51 -0.11 3.06
CA ASN A 137 -11.08 0.39 1.82
C ASN A 137 -10.52 1.77 1.43
N GLN A 138 -10.32 2.65 2.41
CA GLN A 138 -9.71 3.96 2.16
C GLN A 138 -8.21 3.88 1.82
N LEU A 139 -7.47 2.90 2.36
CA LEU A 139 -6.08 2.66 1.97
C LEU A 139 -5.98 2.17 0.52
N ILE A 140 -6.94 1.39 0.06
CA ILE A 140 -7.03 0.98 -1.35
C ILE A 140 -7.30 2.20 -2.22
N ASP A 141 -8.32 2.99 -1.89
CA ASP A 141 -8.65 4.21 -2.62
C ASP A 141 -7.49 5.22 -2.62
N LEU A 142 -6.70 5.27 -1.54
CA LEU A 142 -5.51 6.10 -1.45
C LEU A 142 -4.45 5.69 -2.47
N LEU A 143 -4.17 4.37 -2.59
CA LEU A 143 -3.18 3.91 -3.55
C LEU A 143 -3.67 4.07 -4.99
N ASP A 144 -4.95 3.81 -5.26
CA ASP A 144 -5.57 4.09 -6.57
C ASP A 144 -5.37 5.55 -7.00
N GLU A 145 -5.55 6.50 -6.07
CA GLU A 145 -5.37 7.91 -6.36
C GLU A 145 -3.90 8.26 -6.65
N ILE A 146 -2.99 7.88 -5.76
CA ILE A 146 -1.58 8.28 -5.87
C ILE A 146 -0.79 7.51 -6.95
N GLU A 147 -1.36 6.47 -7.58
CA GLU A 147 -0.78 5.87 -8.78
C GLU A 147 -0.74 6.82 -9.97
N ASP A 148 -1.65 7.78 -10.04
CA ASP A 148 -1.65 8.81 -11.07
C ASP A 148 -0.55 9.85 -10.79
N GLU A 149 0.64 9.58 -11.31
CA GLU A 149 1.81 10.47 -11.18
C GLU A 149 1.54 11.86 -11.78
N SER A 150 0.60 11.99 -12.73
CA SER A 150 0.25 13.28 -13.33
C SER A 150 -0.45 14.19 -12.32
N ASN A 151 -1.30 13.64 -11.47
CA ASN A 151 -2.03 14.36 -10.43
C ASN A 151 -1.28 14.40 -9.11
N TYR A 152 -0.47 13.36 -8.82
CA TYR A 152 0.25 13.19 -7.55
C TYR A 152 1.75 12.95 -7.77
N PRO A 153 2.48 13.90 -8.41
CA PRO A 153 3.90 13.72 -8.77
C PRO A 153 4.83 13.49 -7.58
N ILE A 154 4.45 13.88 -6.37
CA ILE A 154 5.25 13.67 -5.16
C ILE A 154 4.76 12.44 -4.40
N LEU A 155 3.44 12.31 -4.22
CA LEU A 155 2.86 11.21 -3.45
C LEU A 155 2.98 9.85 -4.16
N SER A 156 2.99 9.79 -5.48
CA SER A 156 3.27 8.56 -6.23
C SER A 156 4.60 7.91 -5.83
N HIS A 157 5.59 8.73 -5.49
CA HIS A 157 6.89 8.25 -5.01
C HIS A 157 6.87 7.70 -3.59
N THR A 158 5.76 7.85 -2.83
CA THR A 158 5.62 7.21 -1.51
C THR A 158 5.23 5.74 -1.60
N ILE A 159 4.77 5.26 -2.77
CA ILE A 159 4.35 3.87 -2.96
C ILE A 159 5.50 2.92 -2.64
N ILE A 160 5.20 1.94 -1.77
CA ILE A 160 6.13 0.91 -1.34
C ILE A 160 5.56 -0.46 -1.74
N LEU A 161 6.31 -1.16 -2.58
CA LEU A 161 6.01 -2.54 -2.96
C LEU A 161 6.80 -3.52 -2.07
N PRO A 162 6.33 -4.75 -1.85
CA PRO A 162 7.08 -5.78 -1.17
C PRO A 162 8.40 -6.06 -1.88
N GLN A 163 9.48 -6.28 -1.13
CA GLN A 163 10.79 -6.52 -1.74
C GLN A 163 10.79 -7.84 -2.56
N LEU A 164 11.31 -7.76 -3.76
CA LEU A 164 11.60 -8.97 -4.56
C LEU A 164 12.77 -9.74 -3.95
N LEU A 165 12.77 -11.06 -4.12
CA LEU A 165 13.97 -11.85 -3.85
C LEU A 165 15.12 -11.37 -4.74
N ASN A 166 16.35 -11.48 -4.26
CA ASN A 166 17.52 -10.94 -4.98
C ASN A 166 17.62 -11.43 -6.43
N GLN A 167 17.38 -12.73 -6.67
CA GLN A 167 17.41 -13.29 -8.02
C GLN A 167 16.25 -12.81 -8.88
N THR A 168 15.07 -12.70 -8.31
CA THR A 168 13.90 -12.13 -8.97
C THR A 168 14.13 -10.66 -9.33
N PHE A 169 14.75 -9.88 -8.43
CA PHE A 169 15.09 -8.49 -8.72
C PHE A 169 16.06 -8.35 -9.91
N LEU A 170 17.06 -9.25 -10.02
CA LEU A 170 17.95 -9.28 -11.17
C LEU A 170 17.20 -9.65 -12.47
N SER A 171 16.24 -10.57 -12.40
CA SER A 171 15.37 -10.87 -13.53
C SER A 171 14.51 -9.68 -13.92
N TYR A 172 13.92 -9.00 -12.95
CA TYR A 172 13.10 -7.81 -13.17
C TYR A 172 13.89 -6.69 -13.86
N GLN A 173 15.11 -6.41 -13.41
CA GLN A 173 15.97 -5.44 -14.08
C GLN A 173 16.22 -5.78 -15.56
N LYS A 174 16.44 -7.06 -15.87
CA LYS A 174 16.65 -7.52 -17.26
C LYS A 174 15.39 -7.41 -18.10
N LEU A 175 14.22 -7.71 -17.53
CA LEU A 175 12.93 -7.48 -18.19
C LEU A 175 12.72 -6.01 -18.55
N LEU A 176 13.05 -5.08 -17.65
CA LEU A 176 13.00 -3.65 -17.91
C LEU A 176 13.95 -3.21 -19.04
N HIS A 177 15.04 -3.93 -19.28
CA HIS A 177 15.95 -3.73 -20.41
C HIS A 177 15.52 -4.44 -21.68
N GLY A 178 14.32 -5.05 -21.70
CA GLY A 178 13.73 -5.68 -22.88
C GLY A 178 14.20 -7.11 -23.16
N MET A 179 14.92 -7.76 -22.23
CA MET A 179 15.30 -9.17 -22.38
C MET A 179 14.08 -10.08 -22.22
N ASN A 180 13.97 -11.10 -23.07
CA ASN A 180 12.93 -12.13 -22.93
C ASN A 180 13.32 -13.20 -21.90
N MET A 181 12.36 -14.06 -21.53
CA MET A 181 12.55 -15.08 -20.48
C MET A 181 13.69 -16.05 -20.79
N ASN A 182 13.87 -16.46 -22.05
CA ASN A 182 14.95 -17.39 -22.46
C ASN A 182 16.33 -16.72 -22.31
N GLU A 183 16.46 -15.48 -22.77
CA GLU A 183 17.69 -14.68 -22.62
C GLU A 183 18.05 -14.48 -21.15
N ILE A 184 17.05 -14.23 -20.28
CA ILE A 184 17.27 -14.08 -18.84
C ILE A 184 17.74 -15.41 -18.22
N ALA A 185 17.10 -16.52 -18.61
CA ALA A 185 17.46 -17.86 -18.14
C ALA A 185 18.91 -18.22 -18.48
N GLU A 186 19.30 -18.01 -19.74
CA GLU A 186 20.68 -18.21 -20.20
C GLU A 186 21.66 -17.32 -19.45
N HIS A 187 21.34 -16.03 -19.32
CA HIS A 187 22.23 -15.06 -18.68
C HIS A 187 22.42 -15.32 -17.18
N GLN A 188 21.39 -15.84 -16.50
CA GLN A 188 21.46 -16.20 -15.08
C GLN A 188 21.90 -17.65 -14.86
N ASN A 189 22.07 -18.43 -15.91
CA ASN A 189 22.40 -19.86 -15.88
C ASN A 189 21.40 -20.66 -15.02
N VAL A 190 20.11 -20.43 -15.25
CA VAL A 190 18.99 -21.10 -14.58
C VAL A 190 18.03 -21.70 -15.60
N LYS A 191 17.12 -22.57 -15.14
CA LYS A 191 16.06 -23.12 -16.00
C LYS A 191 14.99 -22.08 -16.28
N ILE A 192 14.30 -22.22 -17.42
CA ILE A 192 13.21 -21.32 -17.79
C ILE A 192 12.10 -21.27 -16.72
N ASN A 193 11.75 -22.41 -16.12
CA ASN A 193 10.75 -22.47 -15.05
C ASN A 193 11.12 -21.59 -13.83
N THR A 194 12.42 -21.42 -13.55
CA THR A 194 12.86 -20.50 -12.49
C THR A 194 12.55 -19.05 -12.86
N ILE A 195 12.64 -18.69 -14.13
CA ILE A 195 12.27 -17.35 -14.59
C ILE A 195 10.75 -17.17 -14.57
N GLU A 196 9.98 -18.20 -14.87
CA GLU A 196 8.52 -18.20 -14.73
C GLU A 196 8.12 -17.93 -13.26
N ASP A 197 8.77 -18.59 -12.29
CA ASP A 197 8.57 -18.31 -10.86
C ASP A 197 8.93 -16.87 -10.48
N HIS A 198 10.02 -16.32 -11.04
CA HIS A 198 10.38 -14.92 -10.84
C HIS A 198 9.32 -13.96 -11.40
N ILE A 199 8.76 -14.28 -12.58
CA ILE A 199 7.69 -13.48 -13.19
C ILE A 199 6.44 -13.51 -12.33
N LEU A 200 6.04 -14.67 -11.81
CA LEU A 200 4.93 -14.80 -10.88
C LEU A 200 5.16 -13.94 -9.62
N GLU A 201 6.36 -13.96 -9.04
CA GLU A 201 6.68 -13.11 -7.89
C GLU A 201 6.56 -11.61 -8.23
N ILE A 202 7.03 -11.19 -9.41
CA ILE A 202 6.96 -9.80 -9.91
C ILE A 202 5.49 -9.35 -9.99
N PHE A 203 4.59 -10.18 -10.51
CA PHE A 203 3.16 -9.88 -10.57
C PHE A 203 2.51 -9.87 -9.19
N ILE A 204 2.72 -10.91 -8.39
CA ILE A 204 2.14 -11.03 -7.04
C ILE A 204 2.52 -9.84 -6.15
N LYS A 205 3.74 -9.31 -6.32
CA LYS A 205 4.23 -8.16 -5.56
C LYS A 205 3.93 -6.80 -6.19
N GLY A 206 3.18 -6.77 -7.31
CA GLY A 206 2.67 -5.55 -7.92
C GLY A 206 3.67 -4.74 -8.76
N TYR A 207 4.83 -5.30 -9.10
CA TYR A 207 5.83 -4.63 -9.95
C TYR A 207 5.39 -4.52 -11.42
N GLN A 208 4.56 -5.44 -11.86
CA GLN A 208 3.88 -5.43 -13.17
C GLN A 208 2.41 -5.78 -12.98
N ASN A 209 1.55 -5.28 -13.86
CA ASN A 209 0.11 -5.53 -13.89
C ASN A 209 -0.40 -5.97 -15.26
N ASP A 210 0.41 -5.84 -16.32
CA ASP A 210 0.08 -6.34 -17.66
C ASP A 210 0.66 -7.72 -17.90
N TYR A 211 -0.17 -8.74 -17.74
CA TYR A 211 0.18 -10.16 -17.96
C TYR A 211 -0.07 -10.63 -19.40
N ASN A 212 -0.63 -9.78 -20.28
CA ASN A 212 -0.95 -10.18 -21.67
C ASN A 212 0.29 -10.58 -22.47
N THR A 213 1.46 -10.09 -22.07
CA THR A 213 2.75 -10.49 -22.67
C THR A 213 3.10 -11.97 -22.40
N TYR A 214 2.59 -12.55 -21.31
CA TYR A 214 2.96 -13.89 -20.82
C TYR A 214 1.83 -14.91 -20.98
N VAL A 215 0.57 -14.46 -20.94
CA VAL A 215 -0.62 -15.33 -20.99
C VAL A 215 -1.59 -14.78 -22.02
N ASN A 216 -2.08 -15.62 -22.92
CA ASN A 216 -3.09 -15.20 -23.89
C ASN A 216 -4.50 -15.27 -23.30
N GLN A 217 -5.45 -14.51 -23.87
CA GLN A 217 -6.83 -14.43 -23.37
C GLN A 217 -7.52 -15.79 -23.23
N LYS A 218 -7.26 -16.71 -24.18
CA LYS A 218 -7.83 -18.06 -24.12
C LYS A 218 -7.38 -18.86 -22.89
N GLN A 219 -6.12 -18.70 -22.47
CA GLN A 219 -5.59 -19.34 -21.26
C GLN A 219 -6.22 -18.74 -20.00
N ILE A 220 -6.42 -17.43 -20.00
CA ILE A 220 -7.10 -16.72 -18.91
C ILE A 220 -8.55 -17.22 -18.78
N ASP A 221 -9.30 -17.28 -19.90
CA ASP A 221 -10.68 -17.74 -19.90
C ASP A 221 -10.81 -19.19 -19.41
N GLN A 222 -9.88 -20.06 -19.83
CA GLN A 222 -9.82 -21.44 -19.35
C GLN A 222 -9.53 -21.54 -17.85
N PHE A 223 -8.63 -20.70 -17.34
CA PHE A 223 -8.32 -20.65 -15.91
C PHE A 223 -9.53 -20.17 -15.10
N ILE A 224 -10.20 -19.09 -15.53
CA ILE A 224 -11.39 -18.56 -14.87
C ILE A 224 -12.49 -19.63 -14.82
N GLN A 225 -12.80 -20.29 -15.95
CA GLN A 225 -13.78 -21.37 -15.99
C GLN A 225 -13.43 -22.53 -15.05
N TYR A 226 -12.16 -22.90 -14.99
CA TYR A 226 -11.69 -23.94 -14.07
C TYR A 226 -11.84 -23.48 -12.60
N TYR A 227 -11.47 -22.25 -12.30
CA TYR A 227 -11.51 -21.70 -10.96
C TYR A 227 -12.94 -21.58 -10.45
N ASP A 228 -13.85 -21.03 -11.23
CA ASP A 228 -15.26 -20.89 -10.88
C ASP A 228 -15.94 -22.26 -10.60
N HIS A 229 -15.52 -23.29 -11.37
CA HIS A 229 -16.03 -24.66 -11.16
C HIS A 229 -15.48 -25.34 -9.89
N HIS A 230 -14.28 -24.98 -9.44
CA HIS A 230 -13.54 -25.70 -8.40
C HIS A 230 -13.42 -24.94 -7.08
N ILE A 231 -13.83 -23.66 -7.02
CA ILE A 231 -13.76 -22.84 -5.79
C ILE A 231 -14.56 -23.46 -4.64
N GLY A 232 -15.68 -24.10 -4.94
CA GLY A 232 -16.52 -24.79 -3.97
C GLY A 232 -15.94 -26.09 -3.40
N LEU A 233 -14.86 -26.64 -3.98
CA LEU A 233 -14.25 -27.90 -3.56
C LEU A 233 -13.08 -27.73 -2.59
N ARG A 234 -12.49 -26.53 -2.49
CA ARG A 234 -11.36 -26.23 -1.59
C ARG A 234 -11.75 -25.68 -0.23
N LEU A 235 -13.01 -25.33 -0.04
CA LEU A 235 -13.55 -24.80 1.23
C LEU A 235 -14.28 -25.87 2.07
N ARG A 236 -14.02 -27.15 1.81
CA ARG A 236 -14.49 -28.27 2.64
C ARG A 236 -13.36 -28.96 3.37
#